data_990d058fd2da7bd136d6443b9492e881
#
_entry.id   990d058fd2da7bd136d6443b9492e881
#
_cell.length_a   1.000
_cell.length_b   1.000
_cell.length_c   1.000
_cell.angle_alpha   90.00
_cell.angle_beta   90.00
_cell.angle_gamma   90.00
#
_symmetry.space_group_name_H-M   'P 1'
#
loop_
_entity.id
_entity.type
_entity.pdbx_description
1 polymer ?
#
loop_
_entity_poly.entity_id
_entity_poly.type
_entity_poly.pdbx_seq_one_letter_code
_entity_poly.pdbx_strand_id
1 'polypeptide(L)'
;MKTLHCFYVASDQPFQEKTFRPMLAEVIGHPITLQVIQKSQWAFFSSEDAKTPIQSFLDLYQQEHNVKIHLLKSYRLHALGEKASLLGLKLNPGKIDHLGDFLVQLMIEGNMSLIPFIQAEFANVPRHLMQTASMLLLSDMNATVASQRLYVHRNTFSYRLKQFITLTGLDIRIHDHAVFFTLVEKLMMRQE
;
A
#
# COMPACT_ATOMS: atom_id res chain seq x y z
N MET A 1 19.23 -2.00 0.36
CA MET A 1 18.18 -3.02 0.04
C MET A 1 17.18 -2.33 -0.87
N LYS A 2 16.83 -2.92 -2.03
CA LYS A 2 15.72 -2.41 -2.84
C LYS A 2 14.41 -2.59 -2.04
N THR A 3 13.56 -1.58 -2.03
CA THR A 3 12.24 -1.67 -1.38
C THR A 3 11.37 -2.62 -2.18
N LEU A 4 10.74 -3.58 -1.51
CA LEU A 4 9.82 -4.52 -2.13
C LEU A 4 8.40 -3.95 -2.04
N HIS A 5 7.76 -3.73 -3.18
CA HIS A 5 6.39 -3.26 -3.27
C HIS A 5 5.43 -4.45 -3.41
N CYS A 6 4.27 -4.36 -2.77
CA CYS A 6 3.19 -5.31 -2.90
C CYS A 6 2.14 -4.76 -3.88
N PHE A 7 1.79 -5.54 -4.89
CA PHE A 7 0.76 -5.19 -5.86
C PHE A 7 -0.40 -6.17 -5.75
N TYR A 8 -1.60 -5.65 -5.55
CA TYR A 8 -2.84 -6.41 -5.70
C TYR A 8 -3.35 -6.27 -7.13
N VAL A 9 -3.82 -7.37 -7.67
CA VAL A 9 -4.47 -7.43 -8.98
C VAL A 9 -5.89 -7.91 -8.77
N ALA A 10 -6.87 -7.09 -9.08
CA ALA A 10 -8.28 -7.46 -9.07
C ALA A 10 -8.84 -7.47 -10.50
N SER A 11 -9.69 -8.44 -10.82
CA SER A 11 -10.29 -8.62 -12.14
C SER A 11 -11.79 -8.91 -12.01
N ASP A 12 -12.59 -8.46 -12.98
CA ASP A 12 -14.03 -8.75 -13.05
C ASP A 12 -14.34 -10.16 -13.53
N GLN A 13 -13.34 -10.88 -14.03
CA GLN A 13 -13.44 -12.27 -14.49
C GLN A 13 -12.36 -13.15 -13.83
N PRO A 14 -12.55 -14.47 -13.78
CA PRO A 14 -11.50 -15.38 -13.32
C PRO A 14 -10.23 -15.21 -14.15
N PHE A 15 -9.13 -15.04 -13.48
CA PHE A 15 -7.84 -14.70 -14.08
C PHE A 15 -7.21 -15.89 -14.81
N GLN A 16 -6.70 -15.65 -15.99
CA GLN A 16 -5.87 -16.62 -16.72
C GLN A 16 -4.39 -16.45 -16.32
N GLU A 17 -3.99 -17.01 -15.17
CA GLU A 17 -2.62 -16.90 -14.64
C GLU A 17 -1.56 -17.29 -15.67
N LYS A 18 -1.80 -18.36 -16.43
CA LYS A 18 -0.85 -18.89 -17.42
C LYS A 18 -0.49 -17.90 -18.52
N THR A 19 -1.39 -16.97 -18.82
CA THR A 19 -1.17 -15.93 -19.85
C THR A 19 -0.67 -14.65 -19.21
N PHE A 20 -1.32 -14.19 -18.16
CA PHE A 20 -1.02 -12.90 -17.50
C PHE A 20 0.36 -12.85 -16.86
N ARG A 21 0.74 -13.89 -16.10
CA ARG A 21 2.00 -13.91 -15.36
C ARG A 21 3.25 -13.77 -16.24
N PRO A 22 3.43 -14.56 -17.34
CA PRO A 22 4.59 -14.41 -18.21
C PRO A 22 4.69 -13.03 -18.84
N MET A 23 3.58 -12.49 -19.34
CA MET A 23 3.54 -11.17 -19.98
C MET A 23 3.88 -10.06 -18.98
N LEU A 24 3.32 -10.11 -17.76
CA LEU A 24 3.66 -9.13 -16.73
C LEU A 24 5.12 -9.26 -16.29
N ALA A 25 5.67 -10.47 -16.19
CA ALA A 25 7.07 -10.70 -15.85
C ALA A 25 8.03 -10.10 -16.88
N GLU A 26 7.67 -10.18 -18.16
CA GLU A 26 8.42 -9.56 -19.26
C GLU A 26 8.44 -8.03 -19.11
N VAL A 27 7.29 -7.43 -18.85
CA VAL A 27 7.16 -5.97 -18.67
C VAL A 27 7.95 -5.46 -17.45
N ILE A 28 7.93 -6.22 -16.36
CA ILE A 28 8.66 -5.88 -15.12
C ILE A 28 10.17 -6.18 -15.26
N GLY A 29 10.55 -7.05 -16.21
CA GLY A 29 11.95 -7.40 -16.46
C GLY A 29 12.53 -8.49 -15.53
N HIS A 30 11.70 -9.16 -14.74
CA HIS A 30 12.10 -10.29 -13.90
C HIS A 30 10.92 -11.24 -13.59
N PRO A 31 11.21 -12.52 -13.26
CA PRO A 31 10.16 -13.46 -12.87
C PRO A 31 9.35 -12.96 -11.66
N ILE A 32 8.03 -13.16 -11.71
CA ILE A 32 7.12 -12.86 -10.61
C ILE A 32 6.40 -14.12 -10.15
N THR A 33 6.07 -14.14 -8.86
CA THR A 33 5.19 -15.16 -8.28
C THR A 33 3.87 -14.51 -7.94
N LEU A 34 2.78 -15.04 -8.48
CA LEU A 34 1.41 -14.61 -8.14
C LEU A 34 0.91 -15.41 -6.95
N GLN A 35 0.54 -14.71 -5.90
CA GLN A 35 -0.15 -15.29 -4.74
C GLN A 35 -1.65 -15.16 -4.94
N VAL A 36 -2.34 -16.29 -4.99
CA VAL A 36 -3.80 -16.33 -5.11
C VAL A 36 -4.43 -15.89 -3.78
N ILE A 37 -5.27 -14.87 -3.81
CA ILE A 37 -6.09 -14.42 -2.69
C ILE A 37 -7.49 -15.03 -2.84
N GLN A 38 -8.09 -14.86 -4.01
CA GLN A 38 -9.35 -15.47 -4.42
C GLN A 38 -9.42 -15.59 -5.95
N LYS A 39 -10.51 -16.17 -6.49
CA LYS A 39 -10.64 -16.49 -7.93
C LYS A 39 -10.34 -15.33 -8.89
N SER A 40 -10.62 -14.10 -8.50
CA SER A 40 -10.43 -12.89 -9.32
C SER A 40 -9.52 -11.86 -8.65
N GLN A 41 -8.72 -12.28 -7.67
CA GLN A 41 -7.83 -11.39 -6.95
C GLN A 41 -6.52 -12.10 -6.58
N TRP A 42 -5.42 -11.46 -6.94
CA TRP A 42 -4.07 -11.95 -6.69
C TRP A 42 -3.16 -10.83 -6.20
N ALA A 43 -2.00 -11.24 -5.70
CA ALA A 43 -0.95 -10.30 -5.35
C ALA A 43 0.40 -10.80 -5.84
N PHE A 44 1.31 -9.85 -6.07
CA PHE A 44 2.71 -10.13 -6.34
C PHE A 44 3.61 -9.08 -5.69
N PHE A 45 4.90 -9.40 -5.61
CA PHE A 45 5.90 -8.49 -5.08
C PHE A 45 6.90 -8.15 -6.18
N SER A 46 7.28 -6.86 -6.26
CA SER A 46 8.31 -6.37 -7.16
C SER A 46 9.16 -5.30 -6.48
N SER A 47 10.45 -5.27 -6.81
CA SER A 47 11.34 -4.18 -6.43
C SER A 47 11.35 -3.03 -7.44
N GLU A 48 10.66 -3.20 -8.55
CA GLU A 48 10.56 -2.20 -9.61
C GLU A 48 9.23 -1.45 -9.51
N ASP A 49 9.31 -0.13 -9.59
CA ASP A 49 8.15 0.77 -9.65
C ASP A 49 7.88 1.16 -11.11
N ALA A 50 7.67 0.15 -11.95
CA ALA A 50 7.51 0.31 -13.39
C ALA A 50 6.06 0.71 -13.75
N LYS A 51 5.55 1.82 -13.19
CA LYS A 51 4.15 2.25 -13.36
C LYS A 51 3.75 2.38 -14.83
N THR A 52 4.54 3.11 -15.63
CA THR A 52 4.19 3.37 -17.03
C THR A 52 4.19 2.11 -17.90
N PRO A 53 5.22 1.24 -17.87
CA PRO A 53 5.19 -0.03 -18.60
C PRO A 53 4.05 -0.94 -18.17
N ILE A 54 3.77 -1.03 -16.87
CA ILE A 54 2.67 -1.85 -16.35
C ILE A 54 1.33 -1.28 -16.81
N GLN A 55 1.13 0.03 -16.81
CA GLN A 55 -0.11 0.64 -17.29
C GLN A 55 -0.37 0.33 -18.77
N SER A 56 0.63 0.51 -19.63
CA SER A 56 0.51 0.18 -21.06
C SER A 56 0.20 -1.29 -21.30
N PHE A 57 0.83 -2.18 -20.52
CA PHE A 57 0.51 -3.61 -20.54
C PHE A 57 -0.93 -3.89 -20.15
N LEU A 58 -1.43 -3.28 -19.06
CA LEU A 58 -2.81 -3.46 -18.62
C LEU A 58 -3.81 -3.02 -19.69
N ASP A 59 -3.57 -1.88 -20.33
CA ASP A 59 -4.44 -1.33 -21.37
C ASP A 59 -4.57 -2.30 -22.54
N LEU A 60 -3.43 -2.86 -23.00
CA LEU A 60 -3.42 -3.86 -24.06
C LEU A 60 -4.09 -5.18 -23.63
N TYR A 61 -3.71 -5.70 -22.48
CA TYR A 61 -4.25 -6.96 -21.97
C TYR A 61 -5.77 -6.92 -21.79
N GLN A 62 -6.31 -5.81 -21.27
CA GLN A 62 -7.75 -5.62 -21.10
C GLN A 62 -8.49 -5.59 -22.44
N GLN A 63 -7.92 -4.96 -23.46
CA GLN A 63 -8.48 -4.91 -24.82
C GLN A 63 -8.49 -6.28 -25.48
N GLU A 64 -7.37 -7.03 -25.40
CA GLU A 64 -7.25 -8.35 -26.03
C GLU A 64 -8.13 -9.40 -25.39
N HIS A 65 -8.28 -9.36 -24.06
CA HIS A 65 -9.01 -10.39 -23.30
C HIS A 65 -10.42 -9.97 -22.88
N ASN A 66 -10.87 -8.75 -23.21
CA ASN A 66 -12.15 -8.18 -22.81
C ASN A 66 -12.43 -8.34 -21.31
N VAL A 67 -11.45 -7.96 -20.48
CA VAL A 67 -11.46 -8.06 -19.01
C VAL A 67 -11.16 -6.71 -18.41
N LYS A 68 -11.80 -6.39 -17.27
CA LYS A 68 -11.45 -5.22 -16.47
C LYS A 68 -10.48 -5.64 -15.37
N ILE A 69 -9.39 -4.90 -15.23
CA ILE A 69 -8.36 -5.14 -14.22
C ILE A 69 -8.10 -3.83 -13.47
N HIS A 70 -7.82 -3.96 -12.18
CA HIS A 70 -7.28 -2.87 -11.36
C HIS A 70 -6.05 -3.36 -10.64
N LEU A 71 -4.99 -2.57 -10.64
CA LEU A 71 -3.82 -2.78 -9.80
C LEU A 71 -3.81 -1.79 -8.64
N LEU A 72 -3.53 -2.30 -7.45
CA LEU A 72 -3.31 -1.48 -6.25
C LEU A 72 -1.91 -1.74 -5.71
N LYS A 73 -1.05 -0.73 -5.73
CA LYS A 73 0.24 -0.76 -5.05
C LYS A 73 0.05 -0.49 -3.56
N SER A 74 0.57 -1.37 -2.73
CA SER A 74 0.50 -1.30 -1.28
C SER A 74 1.86 -1.59 -0.63
N TYR A 75 1.96 -1.40 0.68
CA TYR A 75 3.18 -1.60 1.45
C TYR A 75 3.38 -3.06 1.90
N ARG A 76 2.31 -3.86 1.98
CA ARG A 76 2.34 -5.29 2.32
C ARG A 76 1.03 -5.99 1.93
N LEU A 77 0.98 -7.33 2.10
CA LEU A 77 -0.28 -8.07 2.07
C LEU A 77 -1.07 -7.86 3.38
N HIS A 78 -2.33 -7.45 3.27
CA HIS A 78 -3.24 -7.23 4.41
C HIS A 78 -4.69 -7.06 3.93
N ALA A 79 -5.66 -7.27 4.83
CA ALA A 79 -7.09 -7.23 4.51
C ALA A 79 -7.55 -5.87 3.91
N LEU A 80 -6.97 -4.76 4.36
CA LEU A 80 -7.25 -3.44 3.79
C LEU A 80 -6.89 -3.38 2.31
N GLY A 81 -5.69 -3.86 1.90
CA GLY A 81 -5.27 -3.90 0.50
C GLY A 81 -6.16 -4.79 -0.35
N GLU A 82 -6.58 -5.94 0.17
CA GLU A 82 -7.54 -6.82 -0.50
C GLU A 82 -8.87 -6.11 -0.77
N LYS A 83 -9.45 -5.43 0.22
CA LYS A 83 -10.70 -4.70 0.06
C LYS A 83 -10.54 -3.47 -0.84
N ALA A 84 -9.44 -2.74 -0.70
CA ALA A 84 -9.16 -1.57 -1.52
C ALA A 84 -9.01 -1.92 -3.00
N SER A 85 -8.32 -3.03 -3.35
CA SER A 85 -8.17 -3.44 -4.75
C SER A 85 -9.48 -3.86 -5.41
N LEU A 86 -10.39 -4.51 -4.68
CA LEU A 86 -11.73 -4.85 -5.17
C LEU A 86 -12.61 -3.61 -5.34
N LEU A 87 -12.47 -2.62 -4.46
CA LEU A 87 -13.17 -1.36 -4.59
C LEU A 87 -12.60 -0.55 -5.77
N GLY A 88 -11.28 -0.55 -5.95
CA GLY A 88 -10.60 0.08 -7.07
C GLY A 88 -11.04 -0.51 -8.41
N LEU A 89 -11.24 -1.83 -8.50
CA LEU A 89 -11.79 -2.46 -9.70
C LEU A 89 -13.18 -1.90 -10.10
N LYS A 90 -13.99 -1.52 -9.11
CA LYS A 90 -15.32 -0.94 -9.36
C LYS A 90 -15.26 0.53 -9.74
N LEU A 91 -14.38 1.31 -9.11
CA LEU A 91 -14.32 2.75 -9.26
C LEU A 91 -13.33 3.19 -10.35
N ASN A 92 -12.18 2.53 -10.44
CA ASN A 92 -11.06 2.88 -11.31
C ASN A 92 -10.61 1.68 -12.18
N PRO A 93 -11.52 0.99 -12.91
CA PRO A 93 -11.10 -0.12 -13.76
C PRO A 93 -10.07 0.37 -14.80
N GLY A 94 -9.04 -0.44 -15.05
CA GLY A 94 -7.97 -0.11 -15.99
C GLY A 94 -6.83 0.71 -15.41
N LYS A 95 -6.86 1.09 -14.12
CA LYS A 95 -5.85 1.95 -13.52
C LYS A 95 -4.95 1.21 -12.54
N ILE A 96 -3.80 1.86 -12.27
CA ILE A 96 -2.89 1.53 -11.19
C ILE A 96 -2.99 2.64 -10.14
N ASP A 97 -3.49 2.30 -8.97
CA ASP A 97 -3.57 3.22 -7.84
C ASP A 97 -2.54 2.86 -6.75
N HIS A 98 -2.03 3.88 -6.05
CA HIS A 98 -1.34 3.69 -4.78
C HIS A 98 -2.35 3.73 -3.65
N LEU A 99 -2.21 2.86 -2.64
CA LEU A 99 -3.18 2.75 -1.56
C LEU A 99 -3.44 4.10 -0.86
N GLY A 100 -2.40 4.90 -0.62
CA GLY A 100 -2.54 6.24 -0.02
C GLY A 100 -3.37 7.17 -0.88
N ASP A 101 -3.04 7.30 -2.17
CA ASP A 101 -3.75 8.17 -3.11
C ASP A 101 -5.20 7.73 -3.30
N PHE A 102 -5.43 6.41 -3.39
CA PHE A 102 -6.77 5.85 -3.50
C PHE A 102 -7.63 6.17 -2.28
N LEU A 103 -7.06 6.12 -1.06
CA LEU A 103 -7.77 6.53 0.16
C LEU A 103 -8.09 8.02 0.15
N VAL A 104 -7.18 8.89 -0.32
CA VAL A 104 -7.46 10.32 -0.49
C VAL A 104 -8.64 10.53 -1.43
N GLN A 105 -8.65 9.87 -2.59
CA GLN A 105 -9.77 9.92 -3.52
C GLN A 105 -11.09 9.53 -2.85
N LEU A 106 -11.13 8.38 -2.18
CA LEU A 106 -12.33 7.91 -1.49
C LEU A 106 -12.84 8.91 -0.44
N MET A 107 -11.92 9.53 0.32
CA MET A 107 -12.28 10.54 1.32
C MET A 107 -12.89 11.80 0.69
N ILE A 108 -12.33 12.26 -0.44
CA ILE A 108 -12.88 13.40 -1.20
C ILE A 108 -14.28 13.08 -1.72
N GLU A 109 -14.51 11.84 -2.16
CA GLU A 109 -15.81 11.35 -2.65
C GLU A 109 -16.80 11.03 -1.51
N GLY A 110 -16.39 11.18 -0.23
CA GLY A 110 -17.20 10.82 0.94
C GLY A 110 -17.35 9.32 1.18
N ASN A 111 -16.56 8.50 0.51
CA ASN A 111 -16.60 7.05 0.67
C ASN A 111 -15.72 6.59 1.83
N MET A 112 -16.35 6.24 2.95
CA MET A 112 -15.68 5.84 4.20
C MET A 112 -15.62 4.31 4.40
N SER A 113 -15.92 3.52 3.37
CA SER A 113 -16.08 2.05 3.46
C SER A 113 -14.81 1.30 3.91
N LEU A 114 -13.61 1.87 3.70
CA LEU A 114 -12.33 1.27 4.11
C LEU A 114 -11.90 1.64 5.54
N ILE A 115 -12.55 2.60 6.21
CA ILE A 115 -12.17 3.03 7.57
C ILE A 115 -12.13 1.87 8.57
N PRO A 116 -13.12 0.95 8.64
CA PRO A 116 -13.06 -0.16 9.58
C PRO A 116 -11.85 -1.06 9.39
N PHE A 117 -11.39 -1.23 8.14
CA PHE A 117 -10.20 -2.03 7.83
C PHE A 117 -8.91 -1.31 8.25
N ILE A 118 -8.85 0.01 8.09
CA ILE A 118 -7.74 0.84 8.59
C ILE A 118 -7.66 0.73 10.11
N GLN A 119 -8.79 0.89 10.80
CA GLN A 119 -8.86 0.80 12.26
C GLN A 119 -8.43 -0.57 12.76
N ALA A 120 -8.90 -1.65 12.16
CA ALA A 120 -8.51 -3.02 12.51
C ALA A 120 -7.01 -3.26 12.30
N GLU A 121 -6.44 -2.73 11.23
CA GLU A 121 -5.01 -2.84 10.90
C GLU A 121 -4.12 -2.22 11.98
N PHE A 122 -4.52 -1.07 12.53
CA PHE A 122 -3.72 -0.30 13.48
C PHE A 122 -4.17 -0.45 14.95
N ALA A 123 -5.24 -1.18 15.23
CA ALA A 123 -5.81 -1.33 16.57
C ALA A 123 -4.80 -1.85 17.62
N ASN A 124 -3.88 -2.72 17.19
CA ASN A 124 -2.89 -3.33 18.07
C ASN A 124 -1.51 -2.68 18.00
N VAL A 125 -1.36 -1.56 17.29
CA VAL A 125 -0.09 -0.85 17.22
C VAL A 125 0.10 -0.01 18.49
N PRO A 126 1.16 -0.26 19.29
CA PRO A 126 1.38 0.48 20.53
C PRO A 126 1.48 2.00 20.29
N ARG A 127 0.80 2.79 21.13
CA ARG A 127 0.72 4.26 20.99
C ARG A 127 2.10 4.92 20.87
N HIS A 128 3.09 4.47 21.65
CA HIS A 128 4.44 5.02 21.61
C HIS A 128 5.17 4.78 20.28
N LEU A 129 4.81 3.73 19.54
CA LEU A 129 5.34 3.48 18.19
C LEU A 129 4.67 4.40 17.17
N MET A 130 3.35 4.59 17.25
CA MET A 130 2.62 5.57 16.44
C MET A 130 3.19 6.97 16.65
N GLN A 131 3.36 7.40 17.91
CA GLN A 131 3.97 8.69 18.26
C GLN A 131 5.40 8.85 17.72
N THR A 132 6.18 7.78 17.69
CA THR A 132 7.54 7.80 17.12
C THR A 132 7.51 8.05 15.62
N ALA A 133 6.61 7.39 14.91
CA ALA A 133 6.40 7.57 13.47
C ALA A 133 5.92 9.00 13.17
N SER A 134 4.88 9.48 13.88
CA SER A 134 4.35 10.84 13.75
C SER A 134 5.40 11.89 14.00
N MET A 135 6.21 11.73 15.07
CA MET A 135 7.24 12.71 15.41
C MET A 135 8.35 12.78 14.35
N LEU A 136 8.67 11.67 13.67
CA LEU A 136 9.61 11.69 12.55
C LEU A 136 9.10 12.54 11.40
N LEU A 137 7.82 12.39 11.03
CA LEU A 137 7.15 13.22 10.01
C LEU A 137 7.17 14.70 10.40
N LEU A 138 6.75 15.03 11.64
CA LEU A 138 6.69 16.38 12.16
C LEU A 138 8.08 17.03 12.38
N SER A 139 9.15 16.28 12.21
CA SER A 139 10.54 16.73 12.33
C SER A 139 11.29 16.66 10.99
N ASP A 140 10.57 16.75 9.87
CA ASP A 140 11.14 16.72 8.51
C ASP A 140 12.09 15.53 8.29
N MET A 141 11.70 14.36 8.78
CA MET A 141 12.50 13.11 8.74
C MET A 141 13.84 13.19 9.52
N ASN A 142 14.03 14.20 10.38
CA ASN A 142 15.21 14.33 11.21
C ASN A 142 15.06 13.55 12.51
N ALA A 143 15.65 12.34 12.57
CA ALA A 143 15.56 11.45 13.73
C ALA A 143 16.19 12.06 15.01
N THR A 144 17.18 12.95 14.89
CA THR A 144 17.79 13.63 16.05
C THR A 144 16.80 14.61 16.65
N VAL A 145 16.19 15.46 15.84
CA VAL A 145 15.17 16.42 16.29
C VAL A 145 13.95 15.67 16.84
N ALA A 146 13.49 14.62 16.14
CA ALA A 146 12.36 13.81 16.58
C ALA A 146 12.61 13.15 17.95
N SER A 147 13.80 12.59 18.18
CA SER A 147 14.15 11.98 19.47
C SER A 147 14.18 13.00 20.61
N GLN A 148 14.72 14.21 20.37
CA GLN A 148 14.73 15.31 21.34
C GLN A 148 13.30 15.75 21.70
N ARG A 149 12.43 15.93 20.71
CA ARG A 149 11.01 16.30 20.91
C ARG A 149 10.21 15.26 21.71
N LEU A 150 10.59 13.97 21.58
CA LEU A 150 9.99 12.89 22.36
C LEU A 150 10.67 12.63 23.71
N TYR A 151 11.72 13.41 24.05
CA TYR A 151 12.51 13.23 25.25
C TYR A 151 13.06 11.80 25.41
N VAL A 152 13.49 11.18 24.29
CA VAL A 152 14.10 9.85 24.30
C VAL A 152 15.51 9.88 23.69
N HIS A 153 16.36 8.94 24.12
CA HIS A 153 17.68 8.81 23.50
C HIS A 153 17.53 8.36 22.02
N ARG A 154 18.44 8.82 21.15
CA ARG A 154 18.44 8.50 19.71
C ARG A 154 18.36 6.99 19.43
N ASN A 155 19.05 6.17 20.21
CA ASN A 155 19.00 4.71 20.04
C ASN A 155 17.61 4.15 20.35
N THR A 156 16.95 4.65 21.39
CA THR A 156 15.57 4.28 21.74
C THR A 156 14.62 4.69 20.63
N PHE A 157 14.78 5.88 20.07
CA PHE A 157 14.00 6.35 18.93
C PHE A 157 14.15 5.41 17.72
N SER A 158 15.40 5.11 17.34
CA SER A 158 15.69 4.21 16.21
C SER A 158 15.14 2.80 16.43
N TYR A 159 15.21 2.28 17.65
CA TYR A 159 14.64 1.00 18.01
C TYR A 159 13.12 0.99 17.88
N ARG A 160 12.43 2.00 18.41
CA ARG A 160 10.97 2.15 18.28
C ARG A 160 10.53 2.28 16.82
N LEU A 161 11.25 3.07 16.03
CA LEU A 161 10.97 3.20 14.59
C LEU A 161 11.11 1.85 13.86
N LYS A 162 12.18 1.09 14.17
CA LYS A 162 12.35 -0.26 13.63
C LYS A 162 11.21 -1.20 14.04
N GLN A 163 10.78 -1.14 15.29
CA GLN A 163 9.63 -1.92 15.77
C GLN A 163 8.34 -1.54 15.03
N PHE A 164 8.09 -0.23 14.85
CA PHE A 164 6.95 0.26 14.07
C PHE A 164 6.96 -0.33 12.66
N ILE A 165 8.08 -0.24 11.94
CA ILE A 165 8.23 -0.79 10.58
C ILE A 165 7.99 -2.31 10.57
N THR A 166 8.56 -3.03 11.54
CA THR A 166 8.39 -4.50 11.63
C THR A 166 6.93 -4.88 11.87
N LEU A 167 6.24 -4.15 12.73
CA LEU A 167 4.86 -4.46 13.11
C LEU A 167 3.86 -4.07 12.01
N THR A 168 4.04 -2.90 11.40
CA THR A 168 3.09 -2.35 10.43
C THR A 168 3.44 -2.64 8.98
N GLY A 169 4.71 -2.89 8.66
CA GLY A 169 5.22 -2.93 7.29
C GLY A 169 5.45 -1.54 6.67
N LEU A 170 5.12 -0.46 7.40
CA LEU A 170 5.25 0.91 6.91
C LEU A 170 6.61 1.49 7.25
N ASP A 171 7.40 1.81 6.25
CA ASP A 171 8.58 2.65 6.41
C ASP A 171 8.23 4.09 6.00
N ILE A 172 7.93 4.92 6.98
CA ILE A 172 7.51 6.31 6.74
C ILE A 172 8.57 7.21 6.10
N ARG A 173 9.79 6.72 5.90
CA ARG A 173 10.81 7.40 5.09
C ARG A 173 10.56 7.26 3.60
N ILE A 174 9.66 6.36 3.22
CA ILE A 174 9.16 6.18 1.85
C ILE A 174 7.92 7.06 1.68
N HIS A 175 7.90 7.88 0.64
CA HIS A 175 6.83 8.88 0.40
C HIS A 175 5.43 8.27 0.46
N ASP A 176 5.16 7.20 -0.30
CA ASP A 176 3.83 6.56 -0.36
C ASP A 176 3.37 6.05 1.02
N HIS A 177 4.32 5.51 1.82
CA HIS A 177 4.04 5.05 3.17
C HIS A 177 3.76 6.22 4.14
N ALA A 178 4.48 7.34 3.96
CA ALA A 178 4.28 8.55 4.76
C ALA A 178 2.91 9.17 4.49
N VAL A 179 2.50 9.27 3.22
CA VAL A 179 1.16 9.74 2.83
C VAL A 179 0.08 8.88 3.47
N PHE A 180 0.17 7.55 3.29
CA PHE A 180 -0.78 6.62 3.87
C PHE A 180 -0.84 6.73 5.41
N PHE A 181 0.31 6.76 6.08
CA PHE A 181 0.37 6.88 7.55
C PHE A 181 -0.23 8.18 8.06
N THR A 182 -0.01 9.30 7.35
CA THR A 182 -0.60 10.60 7.71
C THR A 182 -2.14 10.55 7.68
N LEU A 183 -2.73 9.83 6.71
CA LEU A 183 -4.18 9.62 6.65
C LEU A 183 -4.66 8.75 7.81
N VAL A 184 -3.97 7.65 8.08
CA VAL A 184 -4.28 6.76 9.23
C VAL A 184 -4.28 7.55 10.53
N GLU A 185 -3.25 8.34 10.79
CA GLU A 185 -3.14 9.15 12.01
C GLU A 185 -4.34 10.09 12.17
N LYS A 186 -4.70 10.82 11.12
CA LYS A 186 -5.86 11.73 11.14
C LYS A 186 -7.18 11.00 11.37
N LEU A 187 -7.34 9.79 10.82
CA LEU A 187 -8.53 8.99 11.01
C LEU A 187 -8.64 8.43 12.44
N MET A 188 -7.50 8.05 13.04
CA MET A 188 -7.46 7.52 14.41
C MET A 188 -7.67 8.62 15.47
N MET A 189 -7.17 9.86 15.25
CA MET A 189 -7.31 10.99 16.18
C MET A 189 -8.74 11.57 16.24
N ARG A 190 -9.58 11.34 15.24
CA ARG A 190 -10.96 11.84 15.23
C ARG A 190 -11.92 11.10 16.18
N GLN A 191 -11.44 10.10 16.90
CA GLN A 191 -12.25 9.26 17.78
C GLN A 191 -11.97 9.52 19.28
N GLU A 192 -11.07 10.43 19.62
CA GLU A 192 -10.88 10.97 20.97
C GLU A 192 -11.67 12.29 21.15
#